data_07a56e738e905fd5ca4f106ac8334ca3
#
_entry.id   07a56e738e905fd5ca4f106ac8334ca3
#
_cell.length_a   1.000
_cell.length_b   1.000
_cell.length_c   1.000
_cell.angle_alpha   90.00
_cell.angle_beta   90.00
_cell.angle_gamma   90.00
#
_symmetry.space_group_name_H-M   'P 1'
#
loop_
_entity.id
_entity.type
_entity.pdbx_description
1 polymer ?
#
loop_
_entity_poly.entity_id
_entity_poly.type
_entity_poly.pdbx_seq_one_letter_code
_entity_poly.pdbx_strand_id
1 'polypeptide(L)'
;MIRFTEENGALIAHSRNETIRIEGWGNNALRVRTTLLKKLPQDAHALTENVAHSAKVTIAEGGETAEIVNGKIKATVNGVGIICFYKDNELILQEYYSYYYGSIRKEAICYKIRSREYKGLASDDFKITVRFESDPKEKLFGMGQYQMPILDLKGSVLPIEQRNSQVSVPFVVSNKGYGMLWNNPSTGEAAFGTNITKWISDESDMVDYWITADDTPAQIVTNYTECVGRAPVMSKDYLGLWQ
;
A
#
# COMPACT_ATOMS: atom_id res chain seq x y z
N MET A 1 23.29 -3.94 4.01
CA MET A 1 22.59 -4.93 4.84
C MET A 1 21.49 -4.18 5.55
N ILE A 2 20.28 -4.67 5.53
CA ILE A 2 19.13 -4.13 6.29
C ILE A 2 19.24 -4.58 7.73
N ARG A 3 18.88 -3.68 8.66
CA ARG A 3 18.76 -4.00 10.09
C ARG A 3 17.29 -3.97 10.45
N PHE A 4 16.82 -5.04 11.06
CA PHE A 4 15.46 -5.16 11.59
C PHE A 4 15.43 -4.90 13.09
N THR A 5 14.40 -4.19 13.54
CA THR A 5 14.08 -3.98 14.97
C THR A 5 12.56 -4.04 15.16
N GLU A 6 12.15 -4.32 16.38
CA GLU A 6 10.76 -4.17 16.80
C GLU A 6 10.63 -2.94 17.70
N GLU A 7 9.65 -2.10 17.42
CA GLU A 7 9.36 -0.90 18.21
C GLU A 7 7.85 -0.76 18.41
N ASN A 8 7.39 -0.92 19.66
CA ASN A 8 5.97 -0.81 20.03
C ASN A 8 5.04 -1.70 19.17
N GLY A 9 5.44 -2.94 18.91
CA GLY A 9 4.67 -3.89 18.10
C GLY A 9 4.73 -3.62 16.58
N ALA A 10 5.54 -2.67 16.13
CA ALA A 10 5.82 -2.44 14.73
C ALA A 10 7.15 -3.05 14.30
N LEU A 11 7.19 -3.58 13.08
CA LEU A 11 8.41 -4.00 12.42
C LEU A 11 9.08 -2.77 11.78
N ILE A 12 10.32 -2.51 12.16
CA ILE A 12 11.15 -1.45 11.57
C ILE A 12 12.30 -2.10 10.79
N ALA A 13 12.49 -1.67 9.55
CA ALA A 13 13.64 -2.07 8.74
C ALA A 13 14.42 -0.84 8.30
N HIS A 14 15.68 -0.77 8.70
CA HIS A 14 16.59 0.31 8.32
C HIS A 14 17.55 -0.16 7.23
N SER A 15 17.48 0.45 6.07
CA SER A 15 18.53 0.40 5.05
C SER A 15 19.46 1.61 5.20
N ARG A 16 20.45 1.77 4.30
CA ARG A 16 21.35 2.94 4.36
C ARG A 16 20.63 4.29 4.34
N ASN A 17 19.56 4.39 3.54
CA ASN A 17 18.91 5.65 3.24
C ASN A 17 17.39 5.59 3.42
N GLU A 18 16.81 4.45 3.75
CA GLU A 18 15.37 4.27 3.85
C GLU A 18 15.00 3.62 5.17
N THR A 19 13.98 4.15 5.80
CA THR A 19 13.31 3.54 6.95
C THR A 19 11.97 2.98 6.47
N ILE A 20 11.71 1.71 6.74
CA ILE A 20 10.44 1.03 6.51
C ILE A 20 9.83 0.76 7.88
N ARG A 21 8.57 1.13 8.08
CA ARG A 21 7.78 0.79 9.26
C ARG A 21 6.53 0.06 8.82
N ILE A 22 6.28 -1.12 9.39
CA ILE A 22 5.07 -1.90 9.18
C ILE A 22 4.45 -2.16 10.55
N GLU A 23 3.20 -1.77 10.71
CA GLU A 23 2.48 -1.88 11.98
C GLU A 23 1.07 -2.39 11.77
N GLY A 24 0.50 -3.05 12.79
CA GLY A 24 -0.90 -3.42 12.78
C GLY A 24 -1.78 -2.18 12.81
N TRP A 25 -2.89 -2.18 12.03
CA TRP A 25 -3.82 -1.06 12.01
C TRP A 25 -5.24 -1.56 11.73
N GLY A 26 -5.95 -1.93 12.79
CA GLY A 26 -7.27 -2.57 12.70
C GLY A 26 -7.20 -4.07 12.47
N ASN A 27 -8.34 -4.67 12.20
CA ASN A 27 -8.48 -6.12 12.00
C ASN A 27 -7.88 -6.57 10.67
N ASN A 28 -7.09 -7.65 10.71
CA ASN A 28 -6.52 -8.28 9.52
C ASN A 28 -5.83 -7.26 8.59
N ALA A 29 -5.18 -6.24 9.17
CA ALA A 29 -4.68 -5.12 8.38
C ALA A 29 -3.33 -4.60 8.89
N LEU A 30 -2.55 -4.06 7.97
CA LEU A 30 -1.22 -3.50 8.19
C LEU A 30 -1.14 -2.12 7.54
N ARG A 31 -0.48 -1.18 8.21
CA ARG A 31 -0.06 0.09 7.64
C ARG A 31 1.43 0.02 7.33
N VAL A 32 1.80 0.44 6.15
CA VAL A 32 3.19 0.50 5.69
C VAL A 32 3.56 1.94 5.43
N ARG A 33 4.61 2.39 6.08
CA ARG A 33 5.19 3.72 5.85
C ARG A 33 6.67 3.58 5.54
N THR A 34 7.13 4.30 4.53
CA THR A 34 8.57 4.34 4.22
C THR A 34 9.01 5.75 3.86
N THR A 35 10.22 6.12 4.25
CA THR A 35 10.76 7.46 3.97
C THR A 35 12.29 7.45 3.86
N LEU A 36 12.82 8.44 3.14
CA LEU A 36 14.25 8.76 3.11
C LEU A 36 14.62 9.82 4.17
N LEU A 37 13.66 10.39 4.86
CA LEU A 37 13.90 11.37 5.91
C LEU A 37 14.49 10.70 7.16
N LYS A 38 15.18 11.49 7.99
CA LYS A 38 15.76 11.01 9.26
C LYS A 38 14.71 10.56 10.27
N LYS A 39 13.51 11.14 10.20
CA LYS A 39 12.37 10.81 11.05
C LYS A 39 11.19 10.46 10.17
N LEU A 40 10.50 9.39 10.52
CA LEU A 40 9.25 9.02 9.86
C LEU A 40 8.15 10.00 10.26
N PRO A 41 7.46 10.64 9.31
CA PRO A 41 6.28 11.47 9.60
C PRO A 41 5.19 10.67 10.33
N GLN A 42 4.40 11.34 11.17
CA GLN A 42 3.42 10.65 12.04
C GLN A 42 1.96 10.88 11.62
N ASP A 43 1.73 11.60 10.54
CA ASP A 43 0.38 11.89 10.07
C ASP A 43 -0.41 10.62 9.77
N ALA A 44 -1.68 10.60 10.19
CA ALA A 44 -2.58 9.48 9.94
C ALA A 44 -3.33 9.61 8.60
N HIS A 45 -3.45 10.84 8.07
CA HIS A 45 -4.17 11.20 6.86
C HIS A 45 -5.63 10.72 6.88
N ALA A 46 -6.00 9.77 6.03
CA ALA A 46 -7.37 9.22 5.99
C ALA A 46 -7.65 8.18 7.07
N LEU A 47 -6.62 7.67 7.75
CA LEU A 47 -6.78 6.65 8.78
C LEU A 47 -7.15 7.27 10.13
N THR A 48 -8.08 6.64 10.85
CA THR A 48 -8.39 7.03 12.23
C THR A 48 -7.24 6.62 13.16
N GLU A 49 -7.00 7.40 14.21
CA GLU A 49 -6.00 7.09 15.22
C GLU A 49 -6.44 5.94 16.13
N ASN A 50 -5.46 5.24 16.71
CA ASN A 50 -5.65 4.25 17.78
C ASN A 50 -6.59 3.08 17.47
N VAL A 51 -6.60 2.59 16.24
CA VAL A 51 -7.36 1.39 15.88
C VAL A 51 -6.69 0.16 16.49
N ALA A 52 -7.44 -0.63 17.26
CA ALA A 52 -6.94 -1.82 17.94
C ALA A 52 -6.43 -2.88 16.93
N HIS A 53 -5.33 -3.55 17.27
CA HIS A 53 -4.75 -4.63 16.50
C HIS A 53 -4.07 -5.66 17.40
N SER A 54 -3.75 -6.84 16.84
CA SER A 54 -3.05 -7.94 17.52
C SER A 54 -1.74 -8.33 16.81
N ALA A 55 -1.09 -7.36 16.18
CA ALA A 55 0.10 -7.61 15.38
C ALA A 55 1.26 -8.16 16.23
N LYS A 56 1.98 -9.13 15.64
CA LYS A 56 3.18 -9.74 16.22
C LYS A 56 4.31 -9.71 15.21
N VAL A 57 5.48 -9.30 15.67
CA VAL A 57 6.71 -9.22 14.87
C VAL A 57 7.60 -10.41 15.18
N THR A 58 8.23 -10.97 14.16
CA THR A 58 9.26 -12.01 14.28
C THR A 58 10.43 -11.63 13.38
N ILE A 59 11.63 -11.64 13.94
CA ILE A 59 12.88 -11.41 13.19
C ILE A 59 13.61 -12.76 13.14
N ALA A 60 13.98 -13.22 11.94
CA ALA A 60 14.68 -14.48 11.76
C ALA A 60 16.07 -14.48 12.44
N GLU A 61 16.50 -15.63 12.91
CA GLU A 61 17.89 -15.83 13.36
C GLU A 61 18.86 -15.42 12.25
N GLY A 62 19.83 -14.57 12.58
CA GLY A 62 20.75 -14.00 11.58
C GLY A 62 20.28 -12.67 10.96
N GLY A 63 19.02 -12.26 11.16
CA GLY A 63 18.52 -10.95 10.75
C GLY A 63 18.42 -10.75 9.25
N GLU A 64 18.27 -11.83 8.46
CA GLU A 64 18.16 -11.73 7.00
C GLU A 64 16.74 -11.40 6.52
N THR A 65 15.74 -11.76 7.32
CA THR A 65 14.32 -11.51 7.04
C THR A 65 13.57 -11.20 8.33
N ALA A 66 12.46 -10.50 8.19
CA ALA A 66 11.53 -10.27 9.30
C ALA A 66 10.09 -10.34 8.80
N GLU A 67 9.17 -10.65 9.71
CA GLU A 67 7.74 -10.72 9.43
C GLU A 67 6.91 -10.02 10.49
N ILE A 68 5.75 -9.56 10.09
CA ILE A 68 4.69 -9.09 10.98
C ILE A 68 3.38 -9.75 10.58
N VAL A 69 2.65 -10.26 11.56
CA VAL A 69 1.35 -10.93 11.38
C VAL A 69 0.29 -10.20 12.17
N ASN A 70 -0.83 -9.88 11.54
CA ASN A 70 -2.01 -9.33 12.21
C ASN A 70 -3.29 -10.02 11.71
N GLY A 71 -3.79 -10.97 12.48
CA GLY A 71 -4.91 -11.83 12.08
C GLY A 71 -4.58 -12.65 10.83
N LYS A 72 -5.35 -12.46 9.76
CA LYS A 72 -5.19 -13.20 8.49
C LYS A 72 -4.09 -12.67 7.58
N ILE A 73 -3.61 -11.44 7.81
CA ILE A 73 -2.58 -10.84 6.97
C ILE A 73 -1.20 -11.00 7.60
N LYS A 74 -0.22 -11.32 6.78
CA LYS A 74 1.20 -11.34 7.10
C LYS A 74 1.97 -10.52 6.09
N ALA A 75 2.90 -9.71 6.55
CA ALA A 75 3.92 -9.09 5.71
C ALA A 75 5.30 -9.65 6.05
N THR A 76 6.13 -9.88 5.03
CA THR A 76 7.54 -10.23 5.20
C THR A 76 8.40 -9.18 4.54
N VAL A 77 9.57 -8.90 5.12
CA VAL A 77 10.58 -8.01 4.54
C VAL A 77 11.88 -8.81 4.43
N ASN A 78 12.44 -8.86 3.23
CA ASN A 78 13.70 -9.55 2.99
C ASN A 78 14.92 -8.64 3.15
N GLY A 79 16.12 -9.21 3.10
CA GLY A 79 17.41 -8.50 3.29
C GLY A 79 17.72 -7.41 2.27
N VAL A 80 16.92 -7.26 1.21
CA VAL A 80 17.00 -6.15 0.25
C VAL A 80 15.84 -5.15 0.37
N GLY A 81 14.91 -5.37 1.33
CA GLY A 81 13.84 -4.45 1.67
C GLY A 81 12.57 -4.61 0.85
N ILE A 82 12.38 -5.71 0.14
CA ILE A 82 11.16 -6.01 -0.60
C ILE A 82 10.11 -6.53 0.37
N ILE A 83 8.89 -5.99 0.26
CA ILE A 83 7.75 -6.36 1.09
C ILE A 83 6.85 -7.32 0.30
N CYS A 84 6.51 -8.46 0.93
CA CYS A 84 5.55 -9.42 0.39
C CYS A 84 4.40 -9.59 1.38
N PHE A 85 3.17 -9.63 0.89
CA PHE A 85 1.96 -9.80 1.70
C PHE A 85 1.33 -11.16 1.40
N TYR A 86 0.88 -11.80 2.48
CA TYR A 86 0.27 -13.12 2.42
C TYR A 86 -1.06 -13.10 3.18
N LYS A 87 -2.02 -13.88 2.68
CA LYS A 87 -3.23 -14.29 3.37
C LYS A 87 -3.20 -15.80 3.53
N ASP A 88 -3.34 -16.29 4.76
CA ASP A 88 -3.33 -17.73 5.06
C ASP A 88 -2.13 -18.48 4.40
N ASN A 89 -0.96 -17.82 4.37
CA ASN A 89 0.29 -18.25 3.72
C ASN A 89 0.28 -18.23 2.18
N GLU A 90 -0.79 -17.82 1.52
CA GLU A 90 -0.80 -17.57 0.08
C GLU A 90 -0.32 -16.15 -0.23
N LEU A 91 0.58 -16.01 -1.20
CA LEU A 91 1.07 -14.70 -1.65
C LEU A 91 -0.04 -13.94 -2.39
N ILE A 92 -0.48 -12.80 -1.81
CA ILE A 92 -1.55 -11.97 -2.37
C ILE A 92 -1.04 -10.72 -3.08
N LEU A 93 0.05 -10.12 -2.58
CA LEU A 93 0.66 -8.93 -3.15
C LEU A 93 2.15 -8.91 -2.84
N GLN A 94 2.98 -8.48 -3.78
CA GLN A 94 4.42 -8.36 -3.61
C GLN A 94 4.90 -7.08 -4.27
N GLU A 95 5.79 -6.35 -3.59
CA GLU A 95 6.51 -5.25 -4.23
C GLU A 95 7.34 -5.74 -5.41
N TYR A 96 7.37 -4.95 -6.48
CA TYR A 96 8.08 -5.31 -7.69
C TYR A 96 9.57 -5.46 -7.44
N TYR A 97 10.10 -6.61 -7.83
CA TYR A 97 11.53 -6.87 -7.76
C TYR A 97 12.03 -7.42 -9.09
N SER A 98 12.84 -6.64 -9.77
CA SER A 98 13.48 -7.07 -11.00
C SER A 98 14.51 -8.16 -10.71
N TYR A 99 14.10 -9.42 -10.78
CA TYR A 99 15.00 -10.56 -10.76
C TYR A 99 15.56 -10.81 -12.15
N TYR A 100 16.89 -10.82 -12.24
CA TYR A 100 17.55 -11.41 -13.38
C TYR A 100 17.80 -12.90 -13.11
N TYR A 101 16.98 -13.75 -13.73
CA TYR A 101 17.29 -15.17 -13.81
C TYR A 101 18.22 -15.39 -14.98
N GLY A 102 19.46 -15.86 -14.71
CA GLY A 102 20.34 -16.34 -15.74
C GLY A 102 21.76 -15.79 -15.68
N SER A 103 22.54 -16.10 -16.69
CA SER A 103 23.98 -15.88 -16.81
C SER A 103 24.44 -14.43 -17.02
N ILE A 104 23.54 -13.45 -16.92
CA ILE A 104 23.90 -12.03 -17.04
C ILE A 104 24.48 -11.55 -15.72
N ARG A 105 25.72 -11.08 -15.76
CA ARG A 105 26.39 -10.49 -14.60
C ARG A 105 25.63 -9.26 -14.09
N LYS A 106 25.57 -9.10 -12.76
CA LYS A 106 24.91 -7.93 -12.12
C LYS A 106 25.41 -6.60 -12.69
N GLU A 107 26.65 -6.55 -13.10
CA GLU A 107 27.32 -5.37 -13.68
C GLU A 107 26.80 -5.02 -15.08
N ALA A 108 26.20 -5.99 -15.80
CA ALA A 108 25.63 -5.78 -17.13
C ALA A 108 24.19 -5.24 -17.10
N ILE A 109 23.59 -5.11 -15.90
CA ILE A 109 22.24 -4.55 -15.75
C ILE A 109 22.34 -3.03 -15.79
N CYS A 110 22.10 -2.44 -16.93
CA CYS A 110 22.12 -0.99 -17.13
C CYS A 110 20.81 -0.30 -16.69
N TYR A 111 19.72 -1.05 -16.47
CA TYR A 111 18.43 -0.49 -16.04
C TYR A 111 17.90 -1.21 -14.81
N LYS A 112 17.83 -0.50 -13.68
CA LYS A 112 17.30 -1.02 -12.42
C LYS A 112 15.97 -0.33 -12.12
N ILE A 113 14.89 -1.08 -12.15
CA ILE A 113 13.60 -0.62 -11.64
C ILE A 113 13.53 -0.97 -10.16
N ARG A 114 13.29 0.03 -9.32
CA ARG A 114 13.10 -0.15 -7.86
C ARG A 114 11.62 -0.31 -7.54
N SER A 115 11.32 -1.07 -6.50
CA SER A 115 9.96 -1.15 -5.95
C SER A 115 9.48 0.22 -5.49
N ARG A 116 10.31 0.94 -4.75
CA ARG A 116 10.05 2.31 -4.29
C ARG A 116 11.06 3.25 -4.90
N GLU A 117 10.58 4.33 -5.48
CA GLU A 117 11.40 5.38 -6.09
C GLU A 117 10.99 6.73 -5.52
N TYR A 118 11.97 7.50 -5.09
CA TYR A 118 11.82 8.83 -4.55
C TYR A 118 12.61 9.80 -5.42
N LYS A 119 11.90 10.72 -6.07
CA LYS A 119 12.51 11.83 -6.81
C LYS A 119 12.37 13.09 -5.99
N GLY A 120 13.49 13.60 -5.47
CA GLY A 120 13.51 14.82 -4.66
C GLY A 120 12.90 16.01 -5.39
N LEU A 121 12.06 16.73 -4.68
CA LEU A 121 11.49 18.02 -5.02
C LEU A 121 12.15 19.12 -4.18
N ALA A 122 11.48 20.25 -4.00
CA ALA A 122 11.93 21.26 -3.05
C ALA A 122 11.68 20.80 -1.61
N SER A 123 12.53 21.21 -0.67
CA SER A 123 12.46 20.81 0.74
C SER A 123 12.64 19.29 0.96
N ASP A 124 11.86 18.72 1.86
CA ASP A 124 11.89 17.32 2.25
C ASP A 124 10.83 16.49 1.51
N ASP A 125 10.30 16.99 0.41
CA ASP A 125 9.26 16.35 -0.38
C ASP A 125 9.83 15.59 -1.58
N PHE A 126 9.10 14.56 -1.99
CA PHE A 126 9.45 13.70 -3.10
C PHE A 126 8.23 13.42 -3.99
N LYS A 127 8.47 13.33 -5.28
CA LYS A 127 7.59 12.54 -6.13
C LYS A 127 7.89 11.07 -5.89
N ILE A 128 6.87 10.34 -5.44
CA ILE A 128 7.02 8.94 -5.01
C ILE A 128 6.35 8.01 -6.02
N THR A 129 7.01 6.90 -6.32
CA THR A 129 6.42 5.79 -7.09
C THR A 129 6.65 4.49 -6.37
N VAL A 130 5.57 3.76 -6.07
CA VAL A 130 5.61 2.39 -5.55
C VAL A 130 5.12 1.43 -6.63
N ARG A 131 5.81 0.32 -6.80
CA ARG A 131 5.52 -0.69 -7.81
C ARG A 131 5.31 -2.05 -7.17
N PHE A 132 4.29 -2.73 -7.64
CA PHE A 132 3.97 -4.11 -7.24
C PHE A 132 3.99 -5.02 -8.46
N GLU A 133 4.34 -6.29 -8.23
CA GLU A 133 4.13 -7.34 -9.22
C GLU A 133 2.64 -7.40 -9.59
N SER A 134 2.35 -7.65 -10.83
CA SER A 134 0.99 -7.75 -11.31
C SER A 134 0.71 -9.12 -11.91
N ASP A 135 -0.40 -9.71 -11.50
CA ASP A 135 -0.94 -10.92 -12.11
C ASP A 135 -1.95 -10.52 -13.19
N PRO A 136 -1.77 -10.92 -14.46
CA PRO A 136 -2.72 -10.59 -15.52
C PRO A 136 -4.15 -11.13 -15.29
N LYS A 137 -4.30 -12.13 -14.41
CA LYS A 137 -5.61 -12.73 -14.06
C LYS A 137 -6.28 -12.06 -12.87
N GLU A 138 -5.55 -11.19 -12.15
CA GLU A 138 -6.10 -10.43 -11.06
C GLU A 138 -7.11 -9.41 -11.55
N LYS A 139 -8.22 -9.30 -10.83
CA LYS A 139 -9.26 -8.29 -11.03
C LYS A 139 -9.26 -7.31 -9.87
N LEU A 140 -9.34 -6.04 -10.20
CA LEU A 140 -9.28 -4.94 -9.25
C LEU A 140 -10.53 -4.07 -9.38
N PHE A 141 -11.12 -3.70 -8.24
CA PHE A 141 -12.36 -2.94 -8.17
C PHE A 141 -12.22 -1.81 -7.15
N GLY A 142 -12.94 -0.69 -7.34
CA GLY A 142 -12.93 0.42 -6.40
C GLY A 142 -12.43 1.73 -7.01
N MET A 143 -11.56 2.44 -6.33
CA MET A 143 -11.00 3.76 -6.67
C MET A 143 -12.01 4.91 -6.61
N GLY A 144 -13.23 4.70 -6.14
CA GLY A 144 -14.29 5.71 -6.11
C GLY A 144 -15.17 5.71 -7.34
N GLN A 145 -15.58 6.89 -7.81
CA GLN A 145 -16.49 7.04 -8.94
C GLN A 145 -15.80 7.79 -10.08
N TYR A 146 -15.42 7.06 -11.11
CA TYR A 146 -14.88 7.61 -12.35
C TYR A 146 -15.89 7.49 -13.48
N GLN A 147 -15.90 8.42 -14.41
CA GLN A 147 -16.76 8.38 -15.61
C GLN A 147 -16.17 7.43 -16.66
N MET A 148 -16.09 6.16 -16.35
CA MET A 148 -15.52 5.11 -17.19
C MET A 148 -16.46 3.90 -17.24
N PRO A 149 -16.71 3.31 -18.41
CA PRO A 149 -17.61 2.18 -18.57
C PRO A 149 -16.93 0.83 -18.24
N ILE A 150 -16.03 0.80 -17.25
CA ILE A 150 -15.29 -0.39 -16.81
C ILE A 150 -15.51 -0.64 -15.34
N LEU A 151 -15.64 -1.91 -14.97
CA LEU A 151 -15.75 -2.34 -13.59
C LEU A 151 -14.42 -2.92 -13.08
N ASP A 152 -13.78 -3.77 -13.87
CA ASP A 152 -12.45 -4.30 -13.59
C ASP A 152 -11.40 -3.28 -14.04
N LEU A 153 -10.62 -2.78 -13.09
CA LEU A 153 -9.62 -1.74 -13.32
C LEU A 153 -8.31 -2.26 -13.92
N LYS A 154 -8.16 -3.59 -14.12
CA LYS A 154 -6.94 -4.14 -14.71
C LYS A 154 -6.74 -3.59 -16.13
N GLY A 155 -5.52 -3.09 -16.40
CA GLY A 155 -5.15 -2.43 -17.65
C GLY A 155 -5.43 -0.92 -17.69
N SER A 156 -6.07 -0.35 -16.66
CA SER A 156 -6.37 1.09 -16.62
C SER A 156 -5.29 1.92 -15.92
N VAL A 157 -5.31 3.21 -16.22
CA VAL A 157 -4.54 4.26 -15.55
C VAL A 157 -5.53 5.31 -15.07
N LEU A 158 -5.53 5.59 -13.77
CA LEU A 158 -6.45 6.51 -13.14
C LEU A 158 -5.69 7.66 -12.45
N PRO A 159 -6.04 8.92 -12.72
CA PRO A 159 -5.53 10.03 -11.93
C PRO A 159 -6.12 9.96 -10.51
N ILE A 160 -5.31 10.20 -9.49
CA ILE A 160 -5.74 10.34 -8.09
C ILE A 160 -5.87 11.83 -7.83
N GLU A 161 -7.03 12.37 -8.16
CA GLU A 161 -7.37 13.77 -7.92
C GLU A 161 -8.89 13.96 -7.92
N GLN A 162 -9.37 14.98 -7.24
CA GLN A 162 -10.79 15.33 -7.26
C GLN A 162 -11.09 16.21 -8.46
N ARG A 163 -12.12 15.86 -9.22
CA ARG A 163 -12.61 16.61 -10.37
C ARG A 163 -14.12 16.77 -10.31
N ASN A 164 -14.64 17.72 -11.07
CA ASN A 164 -16.10 17.82 -11.26
C ASN A 164 -16.65 16.52 -11.86
N SER A 165 -17.74 16.04 -11.30
CA SER A 165 -18.44 14.79 -11.67
C SER A 165 -17.65 13.49 -11.38
N GLN A 166 -16.56 13.55 -10.62
CA GLN A 166 -15.78 12.38 -10.20
C GLN A 166 -15.46 12.45 -8.71
N VAL A 167 -15.38 11.28 -8.08
CA VAL A 167 -14.90 11.13 -6.70
C VAL A 167 -13.76 10.13 -6.70
N SER A 168 -12.57 10.58 -6.36
CA SER A 168 -11.41 9.72 -6.23
C SER A 168 -11.30 9.23 -4.79
N VAL A 169 -11.34 7.91 -4.60
CA VAL A 169 -11.08 7.22 -3.33
C VAL A 169 -10.00 6.20 -3.61
N PRO A 170 -8.73 6.42 -3.23
CA PRO A 170 -7.60 5.60 -3.63
C PRO A 170 -7.56 4.26 -2.86
N PHE A 171 -8.66 3.55 -2.86
CA PHE A 171 -8.88 2.23 -2.26
C PHE A 171 -9.34 1.24 -3.31
N VAL A 172 -8.62 0.12 -3.41
CA VAL A 172 -8.95 -0.97 -4.33
C VAL A 172 -9.17 -2.27 -3.57
N VAL A 173 -10.06 -3.11 -4.10
CA VAL A 173 -10.32 -4.48 -3.65
C VAL A 173 -9.90 -5.44 -4.76
N SER A 174 -9.09 -6.44 -4.42
CA SER A 174 -8.63 -7.48 -5.32
C SER A 174 -9.41 -8.78 -5.15
N ASN A 175 -9.65 -9.50 -6.25
CA ASN A 175 -10.18 -10.86 -6.20
C ASN A 175 -9.20 -11.88 -5.56
N LYS A 176 -7.99 -11.47 -5.22
CA LYS A 176 -7.04 -12.24 -4.40
C LYS A 176 -7.31 -12.15 -2.90
N GLY A 177 -8.38 -11.47 -2.47
CA GLY A 177 -8.80 -11.37 -1.07
C GLY A 177 -8.04 -10.32 -0.27
N TYR A 178 -7.61 -9.25 -0.90
CA TYR A 178 -7.05 -8.08 -0.20
C TYR A 178 -7.72 -6.78 -0.63
N GLY A 179 -7.63 -5.77 0.24
CA GLY A 179 -7.92 -4.37 -0.07
C GLY A 179 -6.74 -3.50 0.26
N MET A 180 -6.45 -2.48 -0.56
CA MET A 180 -5.33 -1.56 -0.36
C MET A 180 -5.80 -0.12 -0.51
N LEU A 181 -5.49 0.71 0.50
CA LEU A 181 -5.66 2.15 0.49
C LEU A 181 -4.29 2.82 0.28
N TRP A 182 -4.17 3.63 -0.77
CA TRP A 182 -3.05 4.54 -0.95
C TRP A 182 -3.29 5.80 -0.10
N ASN A 183 -2.68 5.86 1.07
CA ASN A 183 -2.95 6.84 2.11
C ASN A 183 -2.07 8.09 1.98
N ASN A 184 -1.86 8.58 0.76
CA ASN A 184 -1.11 9.80 0.49
C ASN A 184 -2.06 10.90 0.04
N PRO A 185 -2.04 12.09 0.68
CA PRO A 185 -3.00 13.17 0.40
C PRO A 185 -2.69 13.96 -0.89
N SER A 186 -1.59 13.71 -1.54
CA SER A 186 -1.17 14.37 -2.78
C SER A 186 -1.98 13.90 -3.98
N THR A 187 -2.05 14.71 -5.01
CA THR A 187 -2.40 14.23 -6.37
C THR A 187 -1.43 13.17 -6.83
N GLY A 188 -1.84 12.39 -7.81
CA GLY A 188 -1.00 11.33 -8.34
C GLY A 188 -1.70 10.45 -9.37
N GLU A 189 -1.25 9.21 -9.48
CA GLU A 189 -1.74 8.25 -10.47
C GLU A 189 -1.71 6.83 -9.92
N ALA A 190 -2.73 6.04 -10.23
CA ALA A 190 -2.72 4.59 -10.07
C ALA A 190 -2.75 3.93 -11.45
N ALA A 191 -1.75 3.10 -11.77
CA ALA A 191 -1.68 2.37 -13.02
C ALA A 191 -1.74 0.85 -12.74
N PHE A 192 -2.84 0.21 -13.15
CA PHE A 192 -3.11 -1.20 -12.93
C PHE A 192 -2.70 -2.04 -14.14
N GLY A 193 -1.43 -1.96 -14.52
CA GLY A 193 -0.89 -2.68 -15.68
C GLY A 193 -0.95 -4.20 -15.52
N THR A 194 -0.84 -4.92 -16.63
CA THR A 194 -0.83 -6.40 -16.63
C THR A 194 0.50 -7.00 -16.16
N ASN A 195 1.57 -6.22 -16.19
CA ASN A 195 2.91 -6.62 -15.78
C ASN A 195 3.38 -5.94 -14.50
N ILE A 196 2.97 -4.71 -14.24
CA ILE A 196 3.32 -3.92 -13.06
C ILE A 196 2.12 -3.08 -12.67
N THR A 197 1.78 -3.07 -11.37
CA THR A 197 0.90 -2.08 -10.77
C THR A 197 1.75 -0.97 -10.18
N LYS A 198 1.38 0.30 -10.43
CA LYS A 198 2.07 1.47 -9.89
C LYS A 198 1.11 2.37 -9.14
N TRP A 199 1.60 2.92 -8.03
CA TRP A 199 0.98 4.00 -7.30
C TRP A 199 1.96 5.17 -7.24
N ILE A 200 1.50 6.35 -7.57
CA ILE A 200 2.32 7.55 -7.69
C ILE A 200 1.69 8.65 -6.83
N SER A 201 2.50 9.31 -6.02
CA SER A 201 2.21 10.59 -5.37
C SER A 201 3.09 11.64 -6.00
N ASP A 202 2.50 12.76 -6.43
CA ASP A 202 3.27 13.84 -7.07
C ASP A 202 4.12 14.60 -6.06
N GLU A 203 3.68 14.67 -4.79
CA GLU A 203 4.39 15.35 -3.71
C GLU A 203 4.05 14.70 -2.37
N SER A 204 5.04 14.16 -1.67
CA SER A 204 4.88 13.54 -0.34
C SER A 204 6.24 13.37 0.33
N ASP A 205 6.29 13.41 1.65
CA ASP A 205 7.47 13.16 2.47
C ASP A 205 7.69 11.68 2.80
N MET A 206 6.68 10.85 2.58
CA MET A 206 6.72 9.39 2.81
C MET A 206 5.82 8.62 1.86
N VAL A 207 6.12 7.35 1.68
CA VAL A 207 5.14 6.35 1.23
C VAL A 207 4.23 6.04 2.41
N ASP A 208 2.94 6.04 2.20
CA ASP A 208 1.97 5.56 3.17
C ASP A 208 0.87 4.79 2.45
N TYR A 209 0.68 3.54 2.83
CA TYR A 209 -0.45 2.74 2.40
C TYR A 209 -0.90 1.76 3.48
N TRP A 210 -2.17 1.46 3.45
CA TRP A 210 -2.81 0.51 4.34
C TRP A 210 -3.33 -0.67 3.50
N ILE A 211 -3.16 -1.88 4.02
CA ILE A 211 -3.58 -3.11 3.34
C ILE A 211 -4.25 -4.05 4.34
N THR A 212 -5.36 -4.64 3.92
CA THR A 212 -6.10 -5.65 4.67
C THR A 212 -6.34 -6.90 3.82
N ALA A 213 -6.52 -8.05 4.47
CA ALA A 213 -6.87 -9.29 3.81
C ALA A 213 -8.04 -9.97 4.53
N ASP A 214 -9.05 -10.42 3.76
CA ASP A 214 -10.17 -11.17 4.31
C ASP A 214 -10.80 -12.09 3.26
N ASP A 215 -11.82 -12.90 3.66
CA ASP A 215 -12.37 -13.95 2.81
C ASP A 215 -13.36 -13.41 1.78
N THR A 216 -14.02 -12.30 2.08
CA THR A 216 -15.02 -11.71 1.18
C THR A 216 -14.76 -10.22 0.95
N PRO A 217 -15.16 -9.68 -0.21
CA PRO A 217 -15.09 -8.23 -0.45
C PRO A 217 -15.85 -7.40 0.61
N ALA A 218 -16.96 -7.91 1.12
CA ALA A 218 -17.72 -7.24 2.17
C ALA A 218 -16.93 -7.09 3.48
N GLN A 219 -16.20 -8.13 3.88
CA GLN A 219 -15.32 -8.07 5.07
C GLN A 219 -14.14 -7.12 4.84
N ILE A 220 -13.54 -7.12 3.64
CA ILE A 220 -12.49 -6.18 3.26
C ILE A 220 -12.98 -4.72 3.38
N VAL A 221 -14.17 -4.42 2.86
CA VAL A 221 -14.78 -3.09 2.97
C VAL A 221 -15.14 -2.75 4.42
N THR A 222 -15.58 -3.73 5.22
CA THR A 222 -15.82 -3.53 6.66
C THR A 222 -14.53 -3.13 7.38
N ASN A 223 -13.44 -3.87 7.17
CA ASN A 223 -12.14 -3.54 7.75
C ASN A 223 -11.67 -2.12 7.34
N TYR A 224 -11.87 -1.75 6.07
CA TYR A 224 -11.57 -0.42 5.58
C TYR A 224 -12.38 0.66 6.31
N THR A 225 -13.71 0.50 6.40
CA THR A 225 -14.57 1.52 7.04
C THR A 225 -14.36 1.64 8.54
N GLU A 226 -13.86 0.60 9.20
CA GLU A 226 -13.45 0.67 10.61
C GLU A 226 -12.16 1.48 10.81
N CYS A 227 -11.28 1.48 9.81
CA CYS A 227 -10.01 2.20 9.87
C CYS A 227 -10.08 3.65 9.36
N VAL A 228 -11.03 3.99 8.49
CA VAL A 228 -11.19 5.36 7.95
C VAL A 228 -12.42 6.08 8.49
N GLY A 229 -13.26 5.40 9.27
CA GLY A 229 -14.55 5.89 9.74
C GLY A 229 -15.70 5.50 8.83
N ARG A 230 -16.88 5.41 9.42
CA ARG A 230 -18.13 5.08 8.73
C ARG A 230 -18.90 6.35 8.37
N ALA A 231 -19.54 6.37 7.22
CA ALA A 231 -20.44 7.44 6.86
C ALA A 231 -21.56 7.57 7.89
N PRO A 232 -21.90 8.79 8.33
CA PRO A 232 -23.01 8.99 9.25
C PRO A 232 -24.34 8.65 8.57
N VAL A 233 -25.33 8.25 9.36
CA VAL A 233 -26.70 8.10 8.86
C VAL A 233 -27.26 9.48 8.54
N MET A 234 -27.58 9.71 7.28
CA MET A 234 -28.18 10.98 6.84
C MET A 234 -29.65 11.05 7.23
N SER A 235 -30.13 12.26 7.60
CA SER A 235 -31.56 12.53 7.75
C SER A 235 -32.27 12.32 6.42
N LYS A 236 -33.50 11.82 6.49
CA LYS A 236 -34.36 11.67 5.31
C LYS A 236 -34.60 12.99 4.56
N ASP A 237 -34.50 14.12 5.26
CA ASP A 237 -34.68 15.46 4.68
C ASP A 237 -33.58 15.81 3.65
N TYR A 238 -32.45 15.12 3.70
CA TYR A 238 -31.37 15.28 2.73
C TYR A 238 -31.46 14.33 1.51
N LEU A 239 -32.44 13.42 1.51
CA LEU A 239 -32.70 12.50 0.41
C LEU A 239 -33.65 13.16 -0.59
N GLY A 240 -33.14 13.60 -1.73
CA GLY A 240 -33.95 14.22 -2.77
C GLY A 240 -33.14 15.11 -3.69
N LEU A 241 -33.82 15.74 -4.61
CA LEU A 241 -33.22 16.73 -5.53
C LEU A 241 -33.05 18.05 -4.78
N TRP A 242 -31.83 18.53 -4.75
CA TRP A 242 -31.46 19.85 -4.25
C TRP A 242 -31.20 20.77 -5.45
N GLN A 243 -31.89 21.90 -5.46
CA GLN A 243 -31.80 22.89 -6.53
C GLN A 243 -31.33 24.24 -5.99
#